data_da8831daa5fc9311d23ce9e469714fc1
#
_entry.id   da8831daa5fc9311d23ce9e469714fc1
#
_cell.length_a   1.000
_cell.length_b   1.000
_cell.length_c   1.000
_cell.angle_alpha   90.00
_cell.angle_beta   90.00
_cell.angle_gamma   90.00
#
_symmetry.space_group_name_H-M   'P 1'
#
loop_
_entity.id
_entity.type
_entity.pdbx_description
1 polymer ?
#
loop_
_entity_poly.entity_id
_entity_poly.type
_entity_poly.pdbx_seq_one_letter_code
_entity_poly.pdbx_strand_id
1 'polypeptide(L)'
;LHSLHRHVGTLLATLAVGLLPLGTALADTYEVKLPPELATSPRMCDYAPCKDVIPGATAFSERKGQPWYVEAYKDEAGQKKLLGYVMLSTDITDIPAYSGKPVVTLIGMDTTGHFTGVKILKHSEPILLLGIPETALVKFNNQYLGKFVGDNIEIGKSRPDEHLIGLDAITGATVTVIAQNQVMMTSGSEVAKQVGILKPVNRPQAHFPASTATPSWAELVADGSVQRLIVKPEEVGLKSDGRPYMDLWFGYLNQPTIGRAILGKDGYEGLMGRLKEGEHAIF
;
A
#
# COMPACT_ATOMS: atom_id res chain seq x y z
N LEU A 1 -22.74 -54.15 77.60
CA LEU A 1 -23.10 -55.11 76.58
C LEU A 1 -23.12 -54.44 75.17
N HIS A 2 -22.17 -54.81 74.38
CA HIS A 2 -21.95 -54.63 72.89
C HIS A 2 -22.25 -53.30 72.22
N SER A 3 -21.16 -52.56 72.09
CA SER A 3 -20.98 -51.41 71.26
C SER A 3 -20.81 -51.82 69.75
N LEU A 4 -21.56 -51.23 68.87
CA LEU A 4 -21.35 -51.33 67.42
C LEU A 4 -20.86 -49.98 66.91
N HIS A 5 -19.56 -49.89 66.60
CA HIS A 5 -18.98 -48.74 65.93
C HIS A 5 -19.21 -48.85 64.43
N ARG A 6 -19.97 -47.89 63.83
CA ARG A 6 -20.08 -47.67 62.39
C ARG A 6 -19.00 -46.67 61.97
N HIS A 7 -18.05 -47.14 61.21
CA HIS A 7 -17.13 -46.27 60.48
C HIS A 7 -17.85 -45.66 59.29
N VAL A 8 -17.95 -44.34 59.26
CA VAL A 8 -18.35 -43.57 58.09
C VAL A 8 -17.07 -43.16 57.38
N GLY A 9 -16.77 -43.81 56.25
CA GLY A 9 -15.67 -43.45 55.38
C GLY A 9 -16.06 -42.29 54.50
N THR A 10 -15.42 -41.13 54.68
CA THR A 10 -15.56 -39.96 53.83
C THR A 10 -14.70 -40.16 52.60
N LEU A 11 -15.31 -40.38 51.44
CA LEU A 11 -14.63 -40.38 50.13
C LEU A 11 -14.41 -38.92 49.71
N LEU A 12 -13.19 -38.43 49.80
CA LEU A 12 -12.75 -37.17 49.15
C LEU A 12 -12.45 -37.48 47.68
N ALA A 13 -13.35 -37.10 46.80
CA ALA A 13 -13.10 -37.08 45.38
C ALA A 13 -12.34 -35.78 45.03
N THR A 14 -11.04 -35.86 44.83
CA THR A 14 -10.21 -34.80 44.29
C THR A 14 -10.47 -34.67 42.78
N LEU A 15 -11.22 -33.65 42.41
CA LEU A 15 -11.40 -33.24 40.99
C LEU A 15 -10.09 -32.56 40.54
N ALA A 16 -9.23 -33.30 39.85
CA ALA A 16 -8.09 -32.71 39.15
C ALA A 16 -8.59 -32.00 37.90
N VAL A 17 -8.79 -30.68 37.97
CA VAL A 17 -9.00 -29.85 36.80
C VAL A 17 -7.65 -29.73 36.10
N GLY A 18 -7.45 -30.54 35.08
CA GLY A 18 -6.33 -30.40 34.17
C GLY A 18 -6.43 -29.08 33.41
N LEU A 19 -5.61 -28.10 33.80
CA LEU A 19 -5.31 -26.96 32.94
C LEU A 19 -4.56 -27.51 31.73
N LEU A 20 -5.30 -27.74 30.64
CA LEU A 20 -4.69 -27.85 29.33
C LEU A 20 -4.08 -26.48 28.98
N PRO A 21 -2.79 -26.40 28.64
CA PRO A 21 -2.26 -25.16 28.11
C PRO A 21 -3.02 -24.86 26.83
N LEU A 22 -3.79 -23.75 26.80
CA LEU A 22 -4.24 -23.18 25.55
C LEU A 22 -2.99 -22.86 24.76
N GLY A 23 -2.67 -23.76 23.85
CA GLY A 23 -1.54 -23.63 22.96
C GLY A 23 -1.66 -22.36 22.13
N THR A 24 -0.64 -21.58 22.18
CA THR A 24 -0.28 -20.50 21.26
C THR A 24 0.02 -21.05 19.84
N ALA A 25 -0.90 -21.85 19.29
CA ALA A 25 -0.68 -22.57 18.03
C ALA A 25 -1.60 -22.06 16.92
N LEU A 26 -1.78 -20.74 16.76
CA LEU A 26 -2.59 -20.21 15.67
C LEU A 26 -1.94 -19.05 14.88
N ALA A 27 -0.67 -18.72 15.14
CA ALA A 27 -0.03 -17.60 14.43
C ALA A 27 0.96 -18.01 13.33
N ASP A 28 1.32 -19.28 13.20
CA ASP A 28 2.48 -19.69 12.37
C ASP A 28 2.12 -20.40 11.05
N THR A 29 0.85 -20.57 10.70
CA THR A 29 0.46 -21.50 9.63
C THR A 29 0.26 -20.89 8.24
N TYR A 30 0.41 -19.57 8.05
CA TYR A 30 0.19 -18.93 6.74
C TYR A 30 1.31 -17.98 6.28
N GLU A 31 2.44 -17.90 6.96
CA GLU A 31 3.53 -17.07 6.46
C GLU A 31 4.33 -17.81 5.38
N VAL A 32 3.96 -17.58 4.12
CA VAL A 32 4.77 -18.06 2.97
C VAL A 32 6.19 -17.48 3.13
N LYS A 33 7.18 -18.36 3.30
CA LYS A 33 8.60 -17.96 3.32
C LYS A 33 9.07 -17.83 1.88
N LEU A 34 9.37 -16.61 1.47
CA LEU A 34 10.01 -16.37 0.18
C LEU A 34 11.50 -16.72 0.27
N PRO A 35 12.11 -17.26 -0.79
CA PRO A 35 13.56 -17.49 -0.83
C PRO A 35 14.29 -16.15 -0.61
N PRO A 36 15.33 -16.10 0.25
CA PRO A 36 16.09 -14.87 0.47
C PRO A 36 16.76 -14.37 -0.82
N GLU A 37 17.09 -15.26 -1.73
CA GLU A 37 17.63 -14.97 -3.05
C GLU A 37 16.68 -14.14 -3.92
N LEU A 38 15.38 -14.19 -3.65
CA LEU A 38 14.41 -13.35 -4.34
C LEU A 38 14.71 -11.86 -4.17
N ALA A 39 15.21 -11.46 -3.00
CA ALA A 39 15.55 -10.06 -2.72
C ALA A 39 16.98 -9.69 -3.15
N THR A 40 17.91 -10.66 -3.21
CA THR A 40 19.35 -10.37 -3.34
C THR A 40 19.97 -10.83 -4.64
N SER A 41 19.38 -11.86 -5.28
CA SER A 41 19.95 -12.41 -6.52
C SER A 41 19.79 -11.45 -7.70
N PRO A 42 20.83 -11.21 -8.50
CA PRO A 42 20.68 -10.52 -9.77
C PRO A 42 19.73 -11.27 -10.72
N ARG A 43 19.64 -12.59 -10.61
CA ARG A 43 18.77 -13.46 -11.42
C ARG A 43 17.46 -13.77 -10.68
N MET A 44 16.69 -12.74 -10.39
CA MET A 44 15.42 -12.81 -9.63
C MET A 44 14.47 -13.89 -10.19
N CYS A 45 14.39 -14.01 -11.52
CA CYS A 45 13.44 -14.92 -12.17
C CYS A 45 13.82 -16.41 -12.05
N ASP A 46 14.99 -16.75 -11.48
CA ASP A 46 15.31 -18.13 -11.09
C ASP A 46 14.57 -18.51 -9.78
N TYR A 47 14.12 -17.53 -9.01
CA TYR A 47 13.45 -17.67 -7.70
C TYR A 47 12.01 -17.18 -7.68
N ALA A 48 11.55 -16.53 -8.76
CA ALA A 48 10.19 -16.01 -8.92
C ALA A 48 9.53 -16.58 -10.18
N PRO A 49 8.22 -16.79 -10.19
CA PRO A 49 7.50 -17.33 -11.35
C PRO A 49 7.26 -16.23 -12.41
N CYS A 50 8.33 -15.63 -12.95
CA CYS A 50 8.26 -14.50 -13.89
C CYS A 50 7.46 -14.82 -15.16
N LYS A 51 7.42 -16.08 -15.59
CA LYS A 51 6.61 -16.53 -16.74
C LYS A 51 5.11 -16.31 -16.54
N ASP A 52 4.65 -16.32 -15.27
CA ASP A 52 3.23 -16.15 -14.97
C ASP A 52 2.76 -14.72 -15.21
N VAL A 53 3.68 -13.74 -15.18
CA VAL A 53 3.34 -12.32 -15.33
C VAL A 53 3.70 -11.76 -16.71
N ILE A 54 4.55 -12.44 -17.50
CA ILE A 54 4.80 -12.14 -18.92
C ILE A 54 4.53 -13.40 -19.74
N PRO A 55 3.30 -13.59 -20.20
CA PRO A 55 2.95 -14.75 -21.01
C PRO A 55 3.81 -14.85 -22.29
N GLY A 56 4.33 -16.04 -22.56
CA GLY A 56 5.16 -16.32 -23.75
C GLY A 56 6.65 -16.02 -23.58
N ALA A 57 7.09 -15.46 -22.43
CA ALA A 57 8.51 -15.28 -22.17
C ALA A 57 9.24 -16.63 -21.99
N THR A 58 10.40 -16.76 -22.65
CA THR A 58 11.24 -17.96 -22.58
C THR A 58 12.58 -17.70 -21.90
N ALA A 59 12.99 -16.44 -21.80
CA ALA A 59 14.23 -16.01 -21.17
C ALA A 59 14.07 -14.69 -20.42
N PHE A 60 14.90 -14.49 -19.40
CA PHE A 60 14.89 -13.30 -18.55
C PHE A 60 16.33 -12.79 -18.40
N SER A 61 16.48 -11.46 -18.33
CA SER A 61 17.76 -10.83 -18.00
C SER A 61 18.08 -10.95 -16.51
N GLU A 62 19.27 -10.54 -16.13
CA GLU A 62 19.53 -10.12 -14.76
C GLU A 62 18.79 -8.82 -14.44
N ARG A 63 18.71 -8.47 -13.15
CA ARG A 63 18.19 -7.19 -12.68
C ARG A 63 18.93 -6.03 -13.31
N LYS A 64 18.17 -5.01 -13.73
CA LYS A 64 18.66 -3.76 -14.33
C LYS A 64 18.04 -2.56 -13.64
N GLY A 65 18.63 -1.40 -13.83
CA GLY A 65 18.07 -0.10 -13.42
C GLY A 65 18.11 0.19 -11.92
N GLN A 66 17.54 1.34 -11.57
CA GLN A 66 17.29 1.79 -10.21
C GLN A 66 15.97 2.58 -10.21
N PRO A 67 14.90 2.04 -9.61
CA PRO A 67 14.75 0.72 -8.97
C PRO A 67 14.86 -0.45 -9.95
N TRP A 68 15.05 -1.67 -9.42
CA TRP A 68 15.33 -2.84 -10.22
C TRP A 68 14.13 -3.34 -11.03
N TYR A 69 14.43 -3.80 -12.24
CA TYR A 69 13.53 -4.56 -13.11
C TYR A 69 14.29 -5.64 -13.88
N VAL A 70 13.57 -6.57 -14.49
CA VAL A 70 14.09 -7.65 -15.32
C VAL A 70 13.43 -7.57 -16.71
N GLU A 71 14.20 -7.68 -17.77
CA GLU A 71 13.69 -7.79 -19.14
C GLU A 71 13.28 -9.22 -19.45
N ALA A 72 12.09 -9.36 -20.03
CA ALA A 72 11.55 -10.66 -20.46
C ALA A 72 11.59 -10.77 -21.97
N TYR A 73 12.11 -11.90 -22.45
CA TYR A 73 12.32 -12.14 -23.88
C TYR A 73 11.62 -13.42 -24.34
N LYS A 74 11.25 -13.44 -25.60
CA LYS A 74 10.93 -14.64 -26.37
C LYS A 74 12.07 -14.93 -27.34
N ASP A 75 12.57 -16.17 -27.31
CA ASP A 75 13.52 -16.62 -28.32
C ASP A 75 12.73 -17.11 -29.54
N GLU A 76 12.90 -16.45 -30.67
CA GLU A 76 12.30 -16.82 -31.96
C GLU A 76 13.43 -17.05 -32.96
N ALA A 77 13.71 -18.32 -33.26
CA ALA A 77 14.72 -18.73 -34.24
C ALA A 77 16.13 -18.14 -33.98
N GLY A 78 16.55 -18.08 -32.71
CA GLY A 78 17.85 -17.55 -32.30
C GLY A 78 17.91 -16.02 -32.14
N GLN A 79 16.79 -15.33 -32.37
CA GLN A 79 16.66 -13.89 -32.08
C GLN A 79 15.85 -13.67 -30.82
N LYS A 80 16.40 -12.90 -29.89
CA LYS A 80 15.70 -12.50 -28.64
C LYS A 80 14.83 -11.29 -28.91
N LYS A 81 13.51 -11.49 -28.88
CA LYS A 81 12.53 -10.42 -28.94
C LYS A 81 12.13 -10.01 -27.54
N LEU A 82 12.29 -8.73 -27.20
CA LEU A 82 11.80 -8.18 -25.93
C LEU A 82 10.28 -8.19 -25.92
N LEU A 83 9.70 -8.81 -24.89
CA LEU A 83 8.24 -8.85 -24.66
C LEU A 83 7.81 -7.82 -23.64
N GLY A 84 8.65 -7.47 -22.69
CA GLY A 84 8.31 -6.57 -21.60
C GLY A 84 9.25 -6.66 -20.42
N TYR A 85 8.74 -6.25 -19.26
CA TYR A 85 9.50 -6.04 -18.05
C TYR A 85 8.80 -6.73 -16.87
N VAL A 86 9.60 -7.35 -16.00
CA VAL A 86 9.13 -7.92 -14.73
C VAL A 86 9.72 -7.13 -13.60
N MET A 87 8.91 -6.79 -12.61
CA MET A 87 9.31 -6.06 -11.43
C MET A 87 8.77 -6.73 -10.16
N LEU A 88 9.56 -6.69 -9.10
CA LEU A 88 9.15 -7.08 -7.77
C LEU A 88 8.79 -5.80 -6.98
N SER A 89 7.59 -5.72 -6.46
CA SER A 89 7.10 -4.49 -5.82
C SER A 89 8.02 -3.97 -4.71
N THR A 90 8.56 -4.87 -3.89
CA THR A 90 9.45 -4.52 -2.76
C THR A 90 10.86 -4.07 -3.18
N ASP A 91 11.24 -4.21 -4.43
CA ASP A 91 12.45 -3.59 -4.98
C ASP A 91 12.24 -2.10 -5.30
N ILE A 92 10.98 -1.63 -5.35
CA ILE A 92 10.60 -0.32 -5.84
C ILE A 92 9.96 0.52 -4.74
N THR A 93 9.06 -0.07 -3.96
CA THR A 93 8.29 0.64 -2.94
C THR A 93 8.01 -0.26 -1.73
N ASP A 94 7.97 0.36 -0.54
CA ASP A 94 7.65 -0.29 0.73
C ASP A 94 6.35 0.29 1.30
N ILE A 95 5.26 0.15 0.54
CA ILE A 95 3.94 0.65 0.94
C ILE A 95 3.27 -0.39 1.84
N PRO A 96 3.05 -0.08 3.13
CA PRO A 96 2.40 -1.00 4.04
C PRO A 96 0.91 -1.10 3.74
N ALA A 97 0.39 -2.32 3.77
CA ALA A 97 -1.04 -2.59 3.72
C ALA A 97 -1.64 -2.62 5.14
N TYR A 98 -2.84 -3.16 5.31
CA TYR A 98 -3.54 -3.15 6.60
C TYR A 98 -2.75 -3.85 7.73
N SER A 99 -2.00 -4.90 7.41
CA SER A 99 -1.13 -5.62 8.37
C SER A 99 0.09 -4.82 8.84
N GLY A 100 0.34 -3.64 8.28
CA GLY A 100 1.57 -2.88 8.48
C GLY A 100 2.78 -3.44 7.71
N LYS A 101 2.57 -4.48 6.89
CA LYS A 101 3.58 -5.08 6.01
C LYS A 101 3.18 -4.90 4.54
N PRO A 102 4.14 -4.83 3.60
CA PRO A 102 3.84 -4.74 2.18
C PRO A 102 3.24 -6.06 1.65
N VAL A 103 2.37 -5.95 0.66
CA VAL A 103 1.96 -7.08 -0.19
C VAL A 103 3.04 -7.27 -1.25
N VAL A 104 3.79 -8.36 -1.14
CA VAL A 104 4.88 -8.67 -2.09
C VAL A 104 4.29 -9.16 -3.39
N THR A 105 4.40 -8.34 -4.43
CA THR A 105 3.73 -8.56 -5.71
C THR A 105 4.75 -8.62 -6.85
N LEU A 106 4.64 -9.64 -7.68
CA LEU A 106 5.35 -9.75 -8.94
C LEU A 106 4.47 -9.18 -10.05
N ILE A 107 5.01 -8.24 -10.83
CA ILE A 107 4.25 -7.46 -11.79
C ILE A 107 4.92 -7.58 -13.15
N GLY A 108 4.14 -7.86 -14.19
CA GLY A 108 4.55 -7.84 -15.58
C GLY A 108 3.98 -6.63 -16.33
N MET A 109 4.79 -6.04 -17.20
CA MET A 109 4.43 -4.92 -18.05
C MET A 109 5.00 -5.17 -19.46
N ASP A 110 4.22 -4.94 -20.50
CA ASP A 110 4.71 -5.04 -21.87
C ASP A 110 5.58 -3.84 -22.28
N THR A 111 6.10 -3.88 -23.51
CA THR A 111 6.94 -2.79 -24.07
C THR A 111 6.19 -1.50 -24.35
N THR A 112 4.86 -1.50 -24.23
CA THR A 112 3.99 -0.31 -24.43
C THR A 112 3.47 0.25 -23.11
N GLY A 113 3.80 -0.39 -21.96
CA GLY A 113 3.44 0.07 -20.63
C GLY A 113 2.12 -0.47 -20.10
N HIS A 114 1.57 -1.53 -20.69
CA HIS A 114 0.37 -2.16 -20.18
C HIS A 114 0.71 -3.35 -19.28
N PHE A 115 0.01 -3.49 -18.17
CA PHE A 115 0.17 -4.61 -17.28
C PHE A 115 -0.26 -5.92 -17.95
N THR A 116 0.62 -6.92 -17.95
CA THR A 116 0.41 -8.22 -18.59
C THR A 116 0.13 -9.34 -17.62
N GLY A 117 0.53 -9.17 -16.36
CA GLY A 117 0.32 -10.15 -15.30
C GLY A 117 0.62 -9.56 -13.94
N VAL A 118 -0.09 -10.07 -12.93
CA VAL A 118 0.10 -9.68 -11.53
C VAL A 118 0.01 -10.92 -10.68
N LYS A 119 1.01 -11.17 -9.84
CA LYS A 119 1.02 -12.32 -8.93
C LYS A 119 1.46 -11.92 -7.54
N ILE A 120 0.60 -12.13 -6.56
CA ILE A 120 0.96 -11.98 -5.15
C ILE A 120 1.87 -13.15 -4.79
N LEU A 121 3.05 -12.86 -4.27
CA LEU A 121 3.99 -13.85 -3.76
C LEU A 121 3.86 -14.05 -2.26
N LYS A 122 3.54 -12.97 -1.53
CA LYS A 122 3.35 -13.01 -0.08
C LYS A 122 2.51 -11.82 0.40
N HIS A 123 1.66 -12.05 1.37
CA HIS A 123 1.02 -11.01 2.17
C HIS A 123 0.82 -11.49 3.61
N SER A 124 0.57 -10.55 4.51
CA SER A 124 0.22 -10.82 5.93
C SER A 124 -1.14 -10.23 6.28
N GLU A 125 -1.98 -9.98 5.28
CA GLU A 125 -3.27 -9.34 5.45
C GLU A 125 -4.24 -10.24 6.21
N PRO A 126 -4.93 -9.74 7.24
CA PRO A 126 -5.86 -10.52 8.06
C PRO A 126 -7.21 -10.73 7.37
N ILE A 127 -7.30 -10.54 6.05
CA ILE A 127 -8.54 -10.62 5.28
C ILE A 127 -9.20 -11.99 5.39
N LEU A 128 -8.41 -13.07 5.47
CA LEU A 128 -8.93 -14.43 5.66
C LEU A 128 -9.66 -14.58 7.00
N LEU A 129 -9.19 -13.90 8.05
CA LEU A 129 -9.85 -13.89 9.37
C LEU A 129 -11.20 -13.17 9.33
N LEU A 130 -11.39 -12.28 8.35
CA LEU A 130 -12.64 -11.55 8.11
C LEU A 130 -13.58 -12.29 7.13
N GLY A 131 -13.25 -13.52 6.76
CA GLY A 131 -14.02 -14.32 5.81
C GLY A 131 -13.87 -13.91 4.34
N ILE A 132 -12.90 -13.03 4.02
CA ILE A 132 -12.60 -12.64 2.64
C ILE A 132 -11.64 -13.69 2.05
N PRO A 133 -12.00 -14.39 0.97
CA PRO A 133 -11.12 -15.39 0.40
C PRO A 133 -9.93 -14.75 -0.31
N GLU A 134 -8.77 -15.40 -0.29
CA GLU A 134 -7.55 -14.94 -0.98
C GLU A 134 -7.79 -14.69 -2.48
N THR A 135 -8.69 -15.46 -3.09
CA THR A 135 -9.12 -15.27 -4.48
C THR A 135 -9.72 -13.89 -4.75
N ALA A 136 -10.23 -13.19 -3.74
CA ALA A 136 -10.72 -11.82 -3.89
C ALA A 136 -9.58 -10.86 -4.21
N LEU A 137 -8.43 -11.02 -3.55
CA LEU A 137 -7.23 -10.22 -3.81
C LEU A 137 -6.65 -10.52 -5.21
N VAL A 138 -6.66 -11.79 -5.62
CA VAL A 138 -6.26 -12.18 -6.98
C VAL A 138 -7.18 -11.56 -8.02
N LYS A 139 -8.51 -11.61 -7.82
CA LYS A 139 -9.48 -10.95 -8.71
C LYS A 139 -9.29 -9.45 -8.78
N PHE A 140 -9.02 -8.81 -7.64
CA PHE A 140 -8.74 -7.39 -7.59
C PHE A 140 -7.51 -7.05 -8.45
N ASN A 141 -6.40 -7.76 -8.28
CA ASN A 141 -5.19 -7.54 -9.04
C ASN A 141 -5.36 -7.80 -10.54
N ASN A 142 -6.19 -8.75 -10.92
CA ASN A 142 -6.45 -9.04 -12.34
C ASN A 142 -7.19 -7.90 -13.06
N GLN A 143 -7.78 -6.94 -12.34
CA GLN A 143 -8.39 -5.77 -12.95
C GLN A 143 -7.34 -4.81 -13.59
N TYR A 144 -6.07 -4.94 -13.21
CA TYR A 144 -4.98 -4.16 -13.82
C TYR A 144 -4.57 -4.69 -15.19
N LEU A 145 -4.89 -5.92 -15.53
CA LEU A 145 -4.49 -6.51 -16.82
C LEU A 145 -4.97 -5.67 -17.99
N GLY A 146 -4.05 -5.30 -18.87
CA GLY A 146 -4.30 -4.41 -20.01
C GLY A 146 -4.46 -2.92 -19.67
N LYS A 147 -4.35 -2.51 -18.40
CA LYS A 147 -4.33 -1.09 -18.04
C LYS A 147 -2.94 -0.52 -18.26
N PHE A 148 -2.90 0.76 -18.63
CA PHE A 148 -1.65 1.48 -18.84
C PHE A 148 -1.09 1.98 -17.51
N VAL A 149 0.21 1.91 -17.30
CA VAL A 149 0.89 2.36 -16.06
C VAL A 149 0.77 3.85 -15.79
N GLY A 150 0.35 4.64 -16.74
CA GLY A 150 0.08 6.07 -16.61
C GLY A 150 -1.40 6.41 -16.45
N ASP A 151 -2.28 5.41 -16.40
CA ASP A 151 -3.71 5.64 -16.20
C ASP A 151 -3.98 6.24 -14.80
N ASN A 152 -5.01 7.08 -14.73
CA ASN A 152 -5.51 7.55 -13.45
C ASN A 152 -6.54 6.55 -12.92
N ILE A 153 -6.12 5.72 -11.96
CA ILE A 153 -6.91 4.63 -11.41
C ILE A 153 -7.45 5.00 -10.03
N GLU A 154 -8.78 4.90 -9.87
CA GLU A 154 -9.48 5.08 -8.61
C GLU A 154 -10.13 3.76 -8.16
N ILE A 155 -10.07 3.49 -6.86
CA ILE A 155 -10.73 2.33 -6.26
C ILE A 155 -12.17 2.68 -5.91
N GLY A 156 -13.13 1.94 -6.48
CA GLY A 156 -14.56 2.17 -6.36
C GLY A 156 -15.19 2.61 -7.67
N LYS A 157 -16.34 3.27 -7.59
CA LYS A 157 -17.05 3.73 -8.78
C LYS A 157 -16.39 4.97 -9.36
N SER A 158 -16.02 4.91 -10.63
CA SER A 158 -15.60 6.08 -11.40
C SER A 158 -16.73 7.10 -11.48
N ARG A 159 -16.42 8.38 -11.35
CA ARG A 159 -17.35 9.45 -11.68
C ARG A 159 -17.39 9.61 -13.20
N PRO A 160 -18.58 9.70 -13.82
CA PRO A 160 -18.70 9.72 -15.28
C PRO A 160 -17.95 10.86 -15.99
N ASP A 161 -17.66 11.95 -15.29
CA ASP A 161 -17.10 13.17 -15.85
C ASP A 161 -15.59 13.32 -15.66
N GLU A 162 -14.93 12.40 -14.97
CA GLU A 162 -13.50 12.40 -14.73
C GLU A 162 -12.88 11.28 -15.56
N HIS A 163 -11.80 11.56 -16.27
CA HIS A 163 -11.03 10.57 -17.04
C HIS A 163 -10.32 9.57 -16.08
N LEU A 164 -11.12 8.96 -15.21
CA LEU A 164 -10.69 8.02 -14.19
C LEU A 164 -11.10 6.62 -14.58
N ILE A 165 -10.19 5.66 -14.37
CA ILE A 165 -10.50 4.24 -14.51
C ILE A 165 -10.84 3.71 -13.13
N GLY A 166 -12.12 3.32 -12.93
CA GLY A 166 -12.55 2.69 -11.70
C GLY A 166 -12.16 1.21 -11.65
N LEU A 167 -11.64 0.78 -10.50
CA LEU A 167 -11.51 -0.63 -10.18
C LEU A 167 -12.44 -0.98 -9.02
N ASP A 168 -13.03 -2.17 -9.07
CA ASP A 168 -13.91 -2.66 -8.01
C ASP A 168 -13.13 -2.87 -6.72
N ALA A 169 -13.64 -2.29 -5.63
CA ALA A 169 -13.07 -2.50 -4.30
C ALA A 169 -13.43 -3.88 -3.73
N ILE A 170 -12.70 -4.31 -2.71
CA ILE A 170 -13.05 -5.48 -1.90
C ILE A 170 -13.70 -4.98 -0.60
N THR A 171 -14.98 -5.31 -0.38
CA THR A 171 -15.68 -4.96 0.85
C THR A 171 -14.94 -5.53 2.07
N GLY A 172 -14.64 -4.69 3.04
CA GLY A 172 -13.89 -5.08 4.24
C GLY A 172 -12.36 -5.11 4.09
N ALA A 173 -11.81 -4.80 2.90
CA ALA A 173 -10.37 -4.77 2.65
C ALA A 173 -9.90 -3.44 2.03
N THR A 174 -10.55 -2.32 2.35
CA THR A 174 -10.30 -1.01 1.72
C THR A 174 -8.84 -0.58 1.80
N VAL A 175 -8.21 -0.68 2.97
CA VAL A 175 -6.81 -0.28 3.16
C VAL A 175 -5.89 -1.15 2.30
N THR A 176 -6.14 -2.46 2.26
CA THR A 176 -5.35 -3.42 1.46
C THR A 176 -5.43 -3.09 -0.04
N VAL A 177 -6.62 -2.81 -0.57
CA VAL A 177 -6.77 -2.52 -2.01
C VAL A 177 -6.23 -1.15 -2.39
N ILE A 178 -6.31 -0.14 -1.50
CA ILE A 178 -5.69 1.17 -1.72
C ILE A 178 -4.16 1.04 -1.73
N ALA A 179 -3.58 0.34 -0.75
CA ALA A 179 -2.15 0.07 -0.72
C ALA A 179 -1.69 -0.69 -1.97
N GLN A 180 -2.45 -1.71 -2.37
CA GLN A 180 -2.14 -2.48 -3.58
C GLN A 180 -2.23 -1.63 -4.86
N ASN A 181 -3.20 -0.71 -4.95
CA ASN A 181 -3.26 0.25 -6.06
C ASN A 181 -2.00 1.12 -6.12
N GLN A 182 -1.58 1.66 -4.99
CA GLN A 182 -0.35 2.46 -4.92
C GLN A 182 0.88 1.63 -5.32
N VAL A 183 0.99 0.39 -4.83
CA VAL A 183 2.07 -0.55 -5.20
C VAL A 183 2.11 -0.77 -6.71
N MET A 184 0.97 -1.10 -7.33
CA MET A 184 0.87 -1.35 -8.76
C MET A 184 1.27 -0.14 -9.60
N MET A 185 0.65 1.01 -9.32
CA MET A 185 0.85 2.22 -10.12
C MET A 185 2.25 2.81 -9.92
N THR A 186 2.77 2.82 -8.68
CA THR A 186 4.14 3.28 -8.42
C THR A 186 5.16 2.36 -9.10
N SER A 187 5.03 1.05 -8.93
CA SER A 187 5.99 0.10 -9.53
C SER A 187 6.02 0.19 -11.05
N GLY A 188 4.83 0.19 -11.68
CA GLY A 188 4.72 0.30 -13.13
C GLY A 188 5.27 1.62 -13.66
N SER A 189 4.90 2.75 -13.05
CA SER A 189 5.34 4.07 -13.50
C SER A 189 6.84 4.30 -13.34
N GLU A 190 7.44 3.85 -12.23
CA GLU A 190 8.89 4.02 -12.00
C GLU A 190 9.72 3.23 -13.02
N VAL A 191 9.34 1.99 -13.32
CA VAL A 191 10.02 1.21 -14.36
C VAL A 191 9.73 1.78 -15.75
N ALA A 192 8.50 2.19 -16.03
CA ALA A 192 8.15 2.78 -17.33
C ALA A 192 8.91 4.08 -17.63
N LYS A 193 9.22 4.89 -16.62
CA LYS A 193 10.09 6.06 -16.74
C LYS A 193 11.51 5.67 -17.13
N GLN A 194 12.09 4.65 -16.46
CA GLN A 194 13.45 4.21 -16.74
C GLN A 194 13.63 3.64 -18.15
N VAL A 195 12.63 2.90 -18.65
CA VAL A 195 12.68 2.27 -19.97
C VAL A 195 12.16 3.19 -21.08
N GLY A 196 11.81 4.45 -20.76
CA GLY A 196 11.43 5.48 -21.74
C GLY A 196 9.98 5.38 -22.24
N ILE A 197 9.14 4.54 -21.63
CA ILE A 197 7.69 4.44 -21.96
C ILE A 197 6.96 5.69 -21.45
N LEU A 198 7.18 6.05 -20.19
CA LEU A 198 6.70 7.30 -19.64
C LEU A 198 7.80 8.36 -19.74
N LYS A 199 7.46 9.49 -20.34
CA LYS A 199 8.35 10.64 -20.33
C LYS A 199 8.37 11.25 -18.91
N PRO A 200 9.55 11.57 -18.35
CA PRO A 200 9.60 12.32 -17.12
C PRO A 200 8.86 13.65 -17.31
N VAL A 201 7.86 13.89 -16.46
CA VAL A 201 7.22 15.21 -16.43
C VAL A 201 8.22 16.14 -15.77
N ASN A 202 8.92 16.93 -16.55
CA ASN A 202 9.80 17.96 -16.04
C ASN A 202 8.93 19.08 -15.46
N ARG A 203 8.47 18.89 -14.21
CA ARG A 203 7.80 19.94 -13.47
C ARG A 203 8.88 20.88 -12.94
N PRO A 204 8.81 22.18 -13.25
CA PRO A 204 9.73 23.13 -12.63
C PRO A 204 9.56 23.00 -11.11
N GLN A 205 10.69 22.97 -10.40
CA GLN A 205 10.64 22.96 -8.92
C GLN A 205 9.87 24.19 -8.44
N ALA A 206 8.89 23.98 -7.59
CA ALA A 206 8.17 25.06 -6.95
C ALA A 206 9.12 25.78 -6.00
N HIS A 207 9.39 27.04 -6.29
CA HIS A 207 10.17 27.89 -5.41
C HIS A 207 9.23 28.86 -4.69
N PHE A 208 9.16 28.76 -3.38
CA PHE A 208 8.47 29.77 -2.59
C PHE A 208 9.37 30.99 -2.45
N PRO A 209 8.84 32.21 -2.64
CA PRO A 209 9.58 33.43 -2.35
C PRO A 209 10.12 33.39 -0.92
N ALA A 210 11.38 33.76 -0.73
CA ALA A 210 11.93 33.94 0.60
C ALA A 210 11.10 35.05 1.31
N SER A 211 10.50 34.70 2.43
CA SER A 211 9.71 35.64 3.24
C SER A 211 10.02 35.45 4.71
N THR A 212 10.20 36.57 5.41
CA THR A 212 10.31 36.61 6.88
C THR A 212 9.00 37.00 7.53
N ALA A 213 7.95 37.24 6.74
CA ALA A 213 6.61 37.61 7.26
C ALA A 213 6.05 36.47 8.11
N THR A 214 5.45 36.83 9.22
CA THR A 214 4.69 35.94 10.11
C THR A 214 3.27 36.47 10.23
N PRO A 215 2.40 36.18 9.22
CA PRO A 215 1.02 36.63 9.25
C PRO A 215 0.30 36.04 10.46
N SER A 216 -0.68 36.78 10.95
CA SER A 216 -1.61 36.31 11.98
C SER A 216 -2.54 35.22 11.41
N TRP A 217 -3.17 34.45 12.29
CA TRP A 217 -4.18 33.48 11.89
C TRP A 217 -5.32 34.12 11.06
N ALA A 218 -5.76 35.29 11.43
CA ALA A 218 -6.83 36.01 10.72
C ALA A 218 -6.41 36.36 9.28
N GLU A 219 -5.16 36.78 9.06
CA GLU A 219 -4.63 37.08 7.73
C GLU A 219 -4.50 35.80 6.89
N LEU A 220 -4.01 34.69 7.46
CA LEU A 220 -3.92 33.39 6.76
C LEU A 220 -5.30 32.85 6.34
N VAL A 221 -6.32 33.08 7.14
CA VAL A 221 -7.72 32.73 6.79
C VAL A 221 -8.26 33.67 5.71
N ALA A 222 -7.98 34.96 5.82
CA ALA A 222 -8.52 35.97 4.92
C ALA A 222 -7.93 35.85 3.49
N ASP A 223 -6.64 35.48 3.37
CA ASP A 223 -5.98 35.28 2.07
C ASP A 223 -6.14 33.87 1.50
N GLY A 224 -6.79 32.95 2.22
CA GLY A 224 -7.01 31.57 1.82
C GLY A 224 -5.81 30.63 1.98
N SER A 225 -4.73 31.07 2.61
CA SER A 225 -3.56 30.23 2.95
C SER A 225 -3.92 29.10 3.91
N VAL A 226 -4.95 29.32 4.73
CA VAL A 226 -5.56 28.33 5.61
C VAL A 226 -7.03 28.18 5.23
N GLN A 227 -7.42 26.95 4.99
CA GLN A 227 -8.76 26.57 4.59
C GLN A 227 -9.49 25.88 5.74
N ARG A 228 -10.83 25.97 5.72
CA ARG A 228 -11.68 25.28 6.70
C ARG A 228 -12.60 24.31 5.97
N LEU A 229 -12.63 23.07 6.42
CA LEU A 229 -13.58 22.04 6.00
C LEU A 229 -14.58 21.80 7.12
N ILE A 230 -15.85 22.06 6.84
CA ILE A 230 -16.96 21.69 7.74
C ILE A 230 -17.79 20.63 7.02
N VAL A 231 -17.97 19.50 7.68
CA VAL A 231 -18.88 18.44 7.23
C VAL A 231 -20.03 18.34 8.22
N LYS A 232 -21.25 18.47 7.72
CA LYS A 232 -22.46 18.35 8.54
C LYS A 232 -22.84 16.88 8.73
N PRO A 233 -23.48 16.51 9.85
CA PRO A 233 -23.94 15.13 10.09
C PRO A 233 -24.81 14.58 8.95
N GLU A 234 -25.68 15.42 8.37
CA GLU A 234 -26.59 15.03 7.30
C GLU A 234 -25.85 14.63 6.01
N GLU A 235 -24.68 15.23 5.74
CA GLU A 235 -23.86 14.94 4.56
C GLU A 235 -23.25 13.54 4.62
N VAL A 236 -23.17 12.95 5.81
CA VAL A 236 -22.69 11.58 6.07
C VAL A 236 -23.81 10.64 6.54
N GLY A 237 -25.07 11.03 6.36
CA GLY A 237 -26.22 10.20 6.68
C GLY A 237 -26.57 10.09 8.16
N LEU A 238 -26.03 10.98 9.01
CA LEU A 238 -26.31 11.03 10.43
C LEU A 238 -27.37 12.10 10.75
N LYS A 239 -28.06 11.95 11.88
CA LYS A 239 -28.97 12.98 12.36
C LYS A 239 -28.17 14.14 12.96
N SER A 240 -28.58 15.36 12.66
CA SER A 240 -28.00 16.56 13.24
C SER A 240 -28.29 16.70 14.73
N ASP A 241 -27.26 17.04 15.50
CA ASP A 241 -27.36 17.44 16.91
C ASP A 241 -27.00 18.92 17.10
N GLY A 242 -26.94 19.68 16.00
CA GLY A 242 -26.57 21.08 15.97
C GLY A 242 -25.08 21.37 15.95
N ARG A 243 -24.24 20.32 15.93
CA ARG A 243 -22.78 20.42 15.83
C ARG A 243 -22.31 19.86 14.49
N PRO A 244 -21.20 20.35 13.94
CA PRO A 244 -20.61 19.73 12.76
C PRO A 244 -20.11 18.31 13.08
N TYR A 245 -20.24 17.40 12.11
CA TYR A 245 -19.64 16.08 12.19
C TYR A 245 -18.09 16.18 12.15
N MET A 246 -17.59 17.08 11.32
CA MET A 246 -16.17 17.40 11.22
C MET A 246 -15.99 18.90 11.03
N ASP A 247 -15.00 19.46 11.70
CA ASP A 247 -14.62 20.88 11.59
C ASP A 247 -13.08 20.94 11.65
N LEU A 248 -12.46 21.02 10.47
CA LEU A 248 -11.02 20.99 10.31
C LEU A 248 -10.51 22.25 9.66
N TRP A 249 -9.36 22.70 10.11
CA TRP A 249 -8.55 23.70 9.45
C TRP A 249 -7.31 23.03 8.90
N PHE A 250 -6.90 23.41 7.70
CA PHE A 250 -5.70 22.85 7.08
C PHE A 250 -4.96 23.88 6.25
N GLY A 251 -3.66 23.68 6.10
CA GLY A 251 -2.79 24.55 5.32
C GLY A 251 -1.50 23.86 4.94
N TYR A 252 -0.81 24.39 3.95
CA TYR A 252 0.37 23.81 3.35
C TYR A 252 1.64 24.29 4.07
N LEU A 253 2.25 23.42 4.86
CA LEU A 253 3.37 23.78 5.74
C LEU A 253 4.71 23.99 5.03
N ASN A 254 4.91 23.43 3.84
CA ASN A 254 6.17 23.66 3.09
C ASN A 254 6.32 25.13 2.64
N GLN A 255 5.21 25.88 2.57
CA GLN A 255 5.27 27.30 2.27
C GLN A 255 5.82 28.05 3.49
N PRO A 256 6.97 28.78 3.38
CA PRO A 256 7.70 29.32 4.53
C PRO A 256 6.90 30.26 5.41
N THR A 257 6.04 31.08 4.81
CA THR A 257 5.21 32.05 5.53
C THR A 257 4.15 31.33 6.37
N ILE A 258 3.47 30.33 5.79
CA ILE A 258 2.44 29.55 6.48
C ILE A 258 3.10 28.68 7.55
N GLY A 259 4.12 27.89 7.17
CA GLY A 259 4.79 26.98 8.08
C GLY A 259 5.37 27.67 9.32
N ARG A 260 6.00 28.83 9.13
CA ARG A 260 6.53 29.61 10.28
C ARG A 260 5.45 30.26 11.12
N ALA A 261 4.35 30.71 10.53
CA ALA A 261 3.25 31.28 11.27
C ALA A 261 2.54 30.23 12.15
N ILE A 262 2.44 28.99 11.67
CA ILE A 262 1.76 27.89 12.38
C ILE A 262 2.70 27.21 13.40
N LEU A 263 3.93 26.87 13.00
CA LEU A 263 4.86 26.06 13.80
C LEU A 263 5.90 26.90 14.58
N GLY A 264 5.97 28.20 14.32
CA GLY A 264 7.11 28.99 14.72
C GLY A 264 8.36 28.70 13.88
N LYS A 265 9.41 29.51 14.04
CA LYS A 265 10.66 29.38 13.27
C LYS A 265 11.29 28.01 13.46
N ASP A 266 11.53 27.63 14.71
CA ASP A 266 12.29 26.39 15.03
C ASP A 266 11.49 25.14 14.64
N GLY A 267 10.16 25.14 14.84
CA GLY A 267 9.27 24.06 14.41
C GLY A 267 9.26 23.88 12.91
N TYR A 268 9.20 24.96 12.15
CA TYR A 268 9.26 24.95 10.70
C TYR A 268 10.61 24.42 10.19
N GLU A 269 11.73 24.94 10.71
CA GLU A 269 13.08 24.50 10.32
C GLU A 269 13.29 23.01 10.66
N GLY A 270 12.81 22.57 11.83
CA GLY A 270 12.84 21.15 12.22
C GLY A 270 12.00 20.25 11.33
N LEU A 271 10.85 20.72 10.84
CA LEU A 271 10.02 19.98 9.89
C LEU A 271 10.73 19.88 8.53
N MET A 272 11.20 21.02 7.99
CA MET A 272 11.89 21.04 6.68
C MET A 272 13.15 20.19 6.67
N GLY A 273 13.89 20.12 7.77
CA GLY A 273 15.07 19.27 7.90
C GLY A 273 14.79 17.76 7.91
N ARG A 274 13.55 17.36 8.12
CA ARG A 274 13.11 15.94 8.11
C ARG A 274 12.47 15.51 6.80
N LEU A 275 11.90 16.45 6.04
CA LEU A 275 11.29 16.16 4.75
C LEU A 275 12.37 15.87 3.72
N LYS A 276 12.15 14.81 2.95
CA LYS A 276 12.93 14.49 1.76
C LYS A 276 12.47 15.32 0.57
N GLU A 277 13.30 15.36 -0.47
CA GLU A 277 12.92 16.03 -1.72
C GLU A 277 11.60 15.46 -2.26
N GLY A 278 10.66 16.34 -2.57
CA GLY A 278 9.33 15.99 -3.06
C GLY A 278 8.30 15.62 -1.98
N GLU A 279 8.67 15.57 -0.70
CA GLU A 279 7.72 15.36 0.38
C GLU A 279 7.01 16.65 0.78
N HIS A 280 5.73 16.52 1.11
CA HIS A 280 4.86 17.62 1.45
C HIS A 280 4.25 17.41 2.84
N ALA A 281 4.14 18.51 3.61
CA ALA A 281 3.50 18.52 4.91
C ALA A 281 2.30 19.46 4.92
N ILE A 282 1.22 19.01 5.55
CA ILE A 282 0.03 19.78 5.86
C ILE A 282 -0.24 19.67 7.37
N PHE A 283 -1.00 20.62 7.93
CA PHE A 283 -1.51 20.51 9.29
C PHE A 283 -3.02 20.35 9.24
#